data_2bea17f1d872709370a712ec4eb92028
#
_entry.id   2bea17f1d872709370a712ec4eb92028
#
_cell.length_a   1.000
_cell.length_b   1.000
_cell.length_c   1.000
_cell.angle_alpha   90.00
_cell.angle_beta   90.00
_cell.angle_gamma   90.00
#
_symmetry.space_group_name_H-M   'P 1'
#
loop_
_entity.id
_entity.type
_entity.pdbx_description
1 polymer ?
#
loop_
_entity_poly.entity_id
_entity_poly.type
_entity_poly.pdbx_seq_one_letter_code
_entity_poly.pdbx_strand_id
1 'polypeptide(L)'
;FERDADEQGLLEGSQAFKHNGRYYVMMISMDWSIPGRLRREVCYRADQITGPYEKKVILETEFQGYGGVGQGCIVDTPDGNWYGFIFQDRGGIGRVPTLMPCRWEDGWPILGDADGRVPECMGSDDFDTDRLSLNWQWNHNPLDDCWSLTERPGFLRLRTGRVVDNLFLAPNTLTQRMSGPKCSGVVAMDISKMKEGDVAGFCAFNGLSGVLAVVMENGKKQWVMSHQSVSLSDREKRVTAVEVLEKERIDCEKEVVYLRMEGDFADKKD
;
A
#
# COMPACT_ATOMS: atom_id res chain seq x y z
N PHE A 1 21.74 17.95 15.69
CA PHE A 1 20.83 19.03 16.16
C PHE A 1 19.88 18.51 17.23
N GLU A 2 19.36 19.41 18.06
CA GLU A 2 18.42 19.09 19.12
C GLU A 2 16.97 19.34 18.63
N ARG A 3 15.99 18.68 19.29
CA ARG A 3 14.57 18.95 19.02
C ARG A 3 14.20 20.33 19.55
N ASP A 4 13.45 21.07 18.75
CA ASP A 4 12.81 22.29 19.19
C ASP A 4 11.60 22.01 20.09
N ALA A 5 11.10 23.04 20.78
CA ALA A 5 9.93 22.89 21.63
C ALA A 5 8.67 22.43 20.89
N ASP A 6 8.54 22.79 19.63
CA ASP A 6 7.44 22.42 18.74
C ASP A 6 7.59 21.04 18.09
N GLU A 7 8.62 20.28 18.43
CA GLU A 7 8.92 18.95 17.89
C GLU A 7 8.84 17.84 18.95
N GLN A 8 8.25 18.12 20.10
CA GLN A 8 8.21 17.17 21.22
C GLN A 8 7.32 15.95 20.96
N GLY A 9 6.36 16.08 20.03
CA GLY A 9 5.47 14.99 19.67
C GLY A 9 6.14 13.94 18.78
N LEU A 10 6.71 14.39 17.69
CA LEU A 10 7.30 13.52 16.67
C LEU A 10 8.39 14.28 15.92
N LEU A 11 9.55 13.65 15.76
CA LEU A 11 10.60 14.06 14.84
C LEU A 11 11.35 12.79 14.41
N GLU A 12 11.06 12.29 13.19
CA GLU A 12 11.62 11.03 12.69
C GLU A 12 11.65 10.97 11.16
N GLY A 13 12.00 9.81 10.60
CA GLY A 13 11.94 9.55 9.17
C GLY A 13 12.93 10.38 8.37
N SER A 14 14.15 10.53 8.88
CA SER A 14 15.17 11.38 8.27
C SER A 14 15.58 10.91 6.88
N GLN A 15 15.63 11.86 5.94
CA GLN A 15 16.20 11.71 4.60
C GLN A 15 17.23 12.80 4.38
N ALA A 16 18.48 12.40 4.14
CA ALA A 16 19.58 13.33 3.93
C ALA A 16 20.02 13.36 2.47
N PHE A 17 20.27 14.55 1.95
CA PHE A 17 20.78 14.75 0.58
C PHE A 17 21.68 15.99 0.52
N LYS A 18 22.36 16.14 -0.62
CA LYS A 18 23.20 17.31 -0.90
C LYS A 18 22.72 18.00 -2.17
N HIS A 19 22.53 19.33 -2.07
CA HIS A 19 22.14 20.14 -3.22
C HIS A 19 22.89 21.49 -3.20
N ASN A 20 23.44 21.90 -4.35
CA ASN A 20 24.21 23.15 -4.49
C ASN A 20 25.25 23.39 -3.39
N GLY A 21 25.97 22.31 -3.02
CA GLY A 21 27.05 22.39 -2.02
C GLY A 21 26.60 22.32 -0.55
N ARG A 22 25.30 22.44 -0.26
CA ARG A 22 24.72 22.38 1.08
C ARG A 22 24.15 20.99 1.40
N TYR A 23 24.10 20.68 2.67
CA TYR A 23 23.52 19.46 3.23
C TYR A 23 22.12 19.75 3.74
N TYR A 24 21.21 18.83 3.46
CA TYR A 24 19.79 18.88 3.83
C TYR A 24 19.41 17.62 4.57
N VAL A 25 18.55 17.76 5.59
CA VAL A 25 17.92 16.64 6.28
C VAL A 25 16.43 16.93 6.38
N MET A 26 15.61 16.15 5.73
CA MET A 26 14.15 16.21 5.83
C MET A 26 13.67 15.25 6.91
N MET A 27 12.63 15.64 7.64
CA MET A 27 12.03 14.83 8.70
C MET A 27 10.56 15.19 8.85
N ILE A 28 9.75 14.18 9.17
CA ILE A 28 8.39 14.42 9.64
C ILE A 28 8.43 14.97 11.06
N SER A 29 7.64 15.99 11.33
CA SER A 29 7.48 16.61 12.64
C SER A 29 6.01 16.73 13.01
N MET A 30 5.71 16.68 14.31
CA MET A 30 4.38 16.90 14.83
C MET A 30 4.46 17.56 16.20
N ASP A 31 3.76 18.67 16.35
CA ASP A 31 3.59 19.34 17.62
C ASP A 31 2.32 18.85 18.32
N TRP A 32 2.47 18.16 19.43
CA TRP A 32 1.35 17.64 20.20
C TRP A 32 0.58 18.71 20.98
N SER A 33 1.12 19.91 21.09
CA SER A 33 0.43 21.04 21.72
C SER A 33 -0.66 21.64 20.82
N ILE A 34 -0.59 21.39 19.52
CA ILE A 34 -1.56 21.90 18.54
C ILE A 34 -2.79 20.97 18.48
N PRO A 35 -4.01 21.48 18.66
CA PRO A 35 -5.22 20.72 18.45
C PRO A 35 -5.28 20.14 17.02
N GLY A 36 -5.63 18.85 16.90
CA GLY A 36 -5.65 18.15 15.63
C GLY A 36 -4.34 17.46 15.23
N ARG A 37 -3.24 17.71 15.94
CA ARG A 37 -1.94 17.03 15.75
C ARG A 37 -1.53 16.94 14.28
N LEU A 38 -1.47 18.11 13.62
CA LEU A 38 -1.07 18.15 12.21
C LEU A 38 0.39 17.73 12.08
N ARG A 39 0.62 16.77 11.23
CA ARG A 39 1.97 16.43 10.76
C ARG A 39 2.42 17.47 9.77
N ARG A 40 3.72 17.74 9.78
CA ARG A 40 4.39 18.64 8.85
C ARG A 40 5.72 18.03 8.44
N GLU A 41 6.23 18.46 7.32
CA GLU A 41 7.58 18.14 6.90
C GLU A 41 8.48 19.32 7.21
N VAL A 42 9.57 19.05 7.94
CA VAL A 42 10.60 20.03 8.25
C VAL A 42 11.88 19.69 7.51
N CYS A 43 12.63 20.71 7.13
CA CYS A 43 13.92 20.56 6.49
C CYS A 43 14.97 21.32 7.27
N TYR A 44 16.06 20.66 7.56
CA TYR A 44 17.27 21.23 8.15
C TYR A 44 18.32 21.42 7.06
N ARG A 45 19.02 22.54 7.07
CA ARG A 45 20.03 22.92 6.07
C ARG A 45 21.32 23.38 6.72
N ALA A 46 22.48 22.97 6.20
CA ALA A 46 23.79 23.41 6.66
C ALA A 46 24.83 23.46 5.53
N ASP A 47 25.84 24.30 5.67
CA ASP A 47 26.98 24.34 4.75
C ASP A 47 27.98 23.19 5.02
N GLN A 48 27.97 22.64 6.23
CA GLN A 48 28.77 21.48 6.62
C GLN A 48 27.87 20.38 7.21
N ILE A 49 28.23 19.12 6.98
CA ILE A 49 27.45 17.97 7.48
C ILE A 49 27.34 17.95 9.02
N THR A 50 28.28 18.57 9.71
CA THR A 50 28.26 18.68 11.16
C THR A 50 27.46 19.87 11.69
N GLY A 51 26.91 20.70 10.80
CA GLY A 51 26.13 21.90 11.11
C GLY A 51 27.04 23.16 11.28
N PRO A 52 26.51 24.22 11.86
CA PRO A 52 25.19 24.34 12.44
C PRO A 52 24.07 24.24 11.38
N TYR A 53 22.92 23.74 11.79
CA TYR A 53 21.75 23.58 10.92
C TYR A 53 20.72 24.70 11.18
N GLU A 54 20.20 25.26 10.09
CA GLU A 54 19.00 26.07 10.06
C GLU A 54 17.79 25.18 9.78
N LYS A 55 16.62 25.52 10.34
CA LYS A 55 15.36 24.75 10.13
C LYS A 55 14.31 25.59 9.41
N LYS A 56 13.52 24.92 8.56
CA LYS A 56 12.30 25.49 7.95
C LYS A 56 11.23 24.40 7.83
N VAL A 57 9.96 24.75 8.12
CA VAL A 57 8.80 23.95 7.72
C VAL A 57 8.63 24.10 6.22
N ILE A 58 8.64 23.00 5.49
CA ILE A 58 8.58 22.97 4.03
C ILE A 58 7.24 22.43 3.49
N LEU A 59 6.44 21.82 4.37
CA LEU A 59 5.09 21.36 4.08
C LEU A 59 4.26 21.33 5.38
N GLU A 60 3.16 22.06 5.41
CA GLU A 60 2.18 22.09 6.50
C GLU A 60 0.81 22.39 5.93
N THR A 61 0.22 21.43 5.21
CA THR A 61 -1.06 21.64 4.52
C THR A 61 -1.82 20.34 4.39
N GLU A 62 -3.09 20.47 4.14
CA GLU A 62 -3.93 19.37 3.67
C GLU A 62 -3.72 19.16 2.18
N PHE A 63 -3.84 17.91 1.75
CA PHE A 63 -3.82 17.55 0.35
C PHE A 63 -5.01 16.63 0.04
N GLN A 64 -5.85 17.03 -0.92
CA GLN A 64 -7.08 16.31 -1.29
C GLN A 64 -8.02 16.05 -0.10
N GLY A 65 -8.14 17.00 0.84
CA GLY A 65 -9.01 16.90 2.01
C GLY A 65 -8.49 15.98 3.13
N TYR A 66 -7.27 15.50 3.03
CA TYR A 66 -6.59 14.76 4.08
C TYR A 66 -5.47 15.59 4.66
N GLY A 67 -5.44 15.71 5.99
CA GLY A 67 -4.32 16.29 6.73
C GLY A 67 -3.17 15.30 6.93
N GLY A 68 -2.13 15.76 7.60
CA GLY A 68 -1.07 14.86 8.06
C GLY A 68 -0.17 14.34 6.95
N VAL A 69 0.11 15.16 5.94
CA VAL A 69 1.13 14.86 4.92
C VAL A 69 2.51 15.03 5.54
N GLY A 70 3.33 14.01 5.44
CA GLY A 70 4.69 14.07 5.99
C GLY A 70 5.44 12.76 5.80
N GLN A 71 6.74 12.82 6.01
CA GLN A 71 7.71 11.74 5.84
C GLN A 71 7.82 11.23 4.41
N GLY A 72 8.99 11.42 3.85
CA GLY A 72 9.32 10.98 2.50
C GLY A 72 10.66 11.55 2.07
N CYS A 73 10.81 11.78 0.78
CA CYS A 73 12.03 12.33 0.20
C CYS A 73 11.69 13.34 -0.90
N ILE A 74 12.70 14.08 -1.34
CA ILE A 74 12.64 14.78 -2.62
C ILE A 74 13.55 14.09 -3.64
N VAL A 75 13.16 14.16 -4.89
CA VAL A 75 13.89 13.59 -6.02
C VAL A 75 13.94 14.60 -7.16
N ASP A 76 15.01 14.59 -7.91
CA ASP A 76 15.13 15.30 -9.16
C ASP A 76 14.91 14.35 -10.35
N THR A 77 14.52 14.92 -11.45
CA THR A 77 14.30 14.21 -12.70
C THR A 77 15.39 14.62 -13.72
N PRO A 78 15.64 13.82 -14.76
CA PRO A 78 16.65 14.13 -15.76
C PRO A 78 16.46 15.48 -16.49
N ASP A 79 15.24 16.00 -16.53
CA ASP A 79 14.88 17.30 -17.08
C ASP A 79 15.00 18.46 -16.06
N GLY A 80 15.53 18.18 -14.86
CA GLY A 80 15.84 19.18 -13.84
C GLY A 80 14.67 19.61 -12.95
N ASN A 81 13.51 18.97 -13.08
CA ASN A 81 12.40 19.21 -12.16
C ASN A 81 12.63 18.48 -10.84
N TRP A 82 12.04 19.02 -9.78
CA TRP A 82 12.11 18.44 -8.44
C TRP A 82 10.72 18.09 -7.93
N TYR A 83 10.61 16.97 -7.20
CA TYR A 83 9.35 16.50 -6.63
C TYR A 83 9.57 16.00 -5.21
N GLY A 84 8.59 16.26 -4.35
CA GLY A 84 8.45 15.57 -3.07
C GLY A 84 7.63 14.30 -3.25
N PHE A 85 8.15 13.20 -2.73
CA PHE A 85 7.44 11.92 -2.64
C PHE A 85 7.16 11.65 -1.17
N ILE A 86 6.00 12.12 -0.72
CA ILE A 86 5.62 12.23 0.69
C ILE A 86 4.34 11.42 0.91
N PHE A 87 4.22 10.68 2.01
CA PHE A 87 2.99 9.94 2.24
C PHE A 87 1.94 10.71 3.04
N GLN A 88 0.71 10.24 2.93
CA GLN A 88 -0.46 10.66 3.67
C GLN A 88 -1.14 9.46 4.31
N ASP A 89 -1.59 9.58 5.56
CA ASP A 89 -2.48 8.59 6.17
C ASP A 89 -3.91 8.79 5.65
N ARG A 90 -4.50 7.73 5.10
CA ARG A 90 -5.84 7.74 4.52
C ARG A 90 -6.77 6.67 5.12
N GLY A 91 -6.70 6.49 6.46
CA GLY A 91 -7.55 5.54 7.19
C GLY A 91 -7.37 4.10 6.71
N GLY A 92 -8.46 3.39 6.43
CA GLY A 92 -8.44 1.99 6.00
C GLY A 92 -7.64 1.69 4.73
N ILE A 93 -7.35 2.70 3.89
CA ILE A 93 -6.46 2.56 2.73
C ILE A 93 -4.99 2.50 3.17
N GLY A 94 -4.66 3.05 4.34
CA GLY A 94 -3.33 3.13 4.91
C GLY A 94 -2.54 4.34 4.43
N ARG A 95 -1.21 4.19 4.30
CA ARG A 95 -0.30 5.26 3.90
C ARG A 95 -0.18 5.33 2.40
N VAL A 96 -0.69 6.43 1.84
CA VAL A 96 -0.71 6.65 0.39
C VAL A 96 0.38 7.65 0.01
N PRO A 97 1.35 7.28 -0.83
CA PRO A 97 2.36 8.22 -1.32
C PRO A 97 1.71 9.27 -2.21
N THR A 98 2.16 10.51 -2.04
CA THR A 98 1.77 11.65 -2.88
C THR A 98 3.00 12.17 -3.60
N LEU A 99 2.85 12.56 -4.85
CA LEU A 99 3.87 13.21 -5.64
C LEU A 99 3.53 14.69 -5.74
N MET A 100 4.38 15.56 -5.19
CA MET A 100 4.18 17.01 -5.14
C MET A 100 5.31 17.73 -5.87
N PRO A 101 5.04 18.73 -6.69
CA PRO A 101 6.08 19.61 -7.21
C PRO A 101 6.89 20.20 -6.05
N CYS A 102 8.21 20.25 -6.20
CA CYS A 102 9.12 20.88 -5.25
C CYS A 102 9.74 22.11 -5.90
N ARG A 103 9.52 23.28 -5.29
CA ARG A 103 10.15 24.53 -5.71
C ARG A 103 11.30 24.89 -4.79
N TRP A 104 12.39 25.36 -5.37
CA TRP A 104 13.52 25.88 -4.60
C TRP A 104 13.35 27.38 -4.40
N GLU A 105 13.11 27.80 -3.14
CA GLU A 105 12.96 29.19 -2.73
C GLU A 105 14.00 29.55 -1.67
N ASP A 106 14.87 30.51 -1.95
CA ASP A 106 15.97 30.91 -1.07
C ASP A 106 16.84 29.72 -0.60
N GLY A 107 16.99 28.71 -1.46
CA GLY A 107 17.71 27.49 -1.18
C GLY A 107 16.98 26.53 -0.23
N TRP A 108 15.66 26.60 -0.15
CA TRP A 108 14.82 25.65 0.56
C TRP A 108 13.89 24.89 -0.42
N PRO A 109 13.73 23.59 -0.21
CA PRO A 109 12.80 22.79 -1.03
C PRO A 109 11.36 22.97 -0.48
N ILE A 110 10.56 23.78 -1.14
CA ILE A 110 9.17 24.06 -0.73
C ILE A 110 8.22 23.10 -1.43
N LEU A 111 7.37 22.43 -0.65
CA LEU A 111 6.36 21.48 -1.09
C LEU A 111 4.94 22.01 -0.86
N GLY A 112 3.93 21.28 -1.31
CA GLY A 112 2.54 21.55 -0.97
C GLY A 112 1.78 22.38 -1.98
N ASP A 113 2.23 22.36 -3.21
CA ASP A 113 1.50 22.98 -4.32
C ASP A 113 0.17 22.26 -4.61
N ALA A 114 -0.81 23.03 -5.11
CA ALA A 114 -2.12 22.49 -5.53
C ALA A 114 -2.02 21.41 -6.62
N ASP A 115 -0.90 21.37 -7.36
CA ASP A 115 -0.64 20.43 -8.45
C ASP A 115 -0.11 19.05 -8.00
N GLY A 116 -0.07 18.79 -6.70
CA GLY A 116 0.25 17.45 -6.19
C GLY A 116 -0.73 16.40 -6.69
N ARG A 117 -0.24 15.19 -6.91
CA ARG A 117 -1.03 14.04 -7.35
C ARG A 117 -0.73 12.79 -6.56
N VAL A 118 -1.72 11.92 -6.45
CA VAL A 118 -1.53 10.54 -6.00
C VAL A 118 -1.23 9.69 -7.22
N PRO A 119 -0.12 8.96 -7.26
CA PRO A 119 0.15 8.01 -8.34
C PRO A 119 -0.96 6.96 -8.42
N GLU A 120 -1.37 6.60 -9.63
CA GLU A 120 -2.24 5.44 -9.82
C GLU A 120 -1.47 4.17 -9.48
N CYS A 121 -1.93 3.46 -8.45
CA CYS A 121 -1.33 2.22 -7.97
C CYS A 121 -2.22 1.00 -8.25
N MET A 122 -3.27 1.17 -9.02
CA MET A 122 -4.21 0.12 -9.38
C MET A 122 -4.68 0.31 -10.83
N GLY A 123 -4.98 -0.80 -11.49
CA GLY A 123 -5.47 -0.79 -12.86
C GLY A 123 -5.96 -2.16 -13.30
N SER A 124 -6.72 -2.20 -14.40
CA SER A 124 -7.10 -3.44 -15.05
C SER A 124 -5.89 -4.08 -15.74
N ASP A 125 -5.88 -5.41 -15.80
CA ASP A 125 -4.85 -6.17 -16.47
C ASP A 125 -5.49 -7.41 -17.14
N ASP A 126 -5.32 -7.50 -18.43
CA ASP A 126 -5.81 -8.64 -19.22
C ASP A 126 -4.80 -9.77 -19.31
N PHE A 127 -3.62 -9.60 -18.66
CA PHE A 127 -2.51 -10.57 -18.64
C PHE A 127 -2.09 -11.04 -20.04
N ASP A 128 -2.04 -10.11 -20.98
CA ASP A 128 -1.66 -10.34 -22.38
C ASP A 128 -0.17 -10.16 -22.66
N THR A 129 0.59 -9.80 -21.63
CA THR A 129 2.05 -9.61 -21.69
C THR A 129 2.78 -10.72 -20.93
N ASP A 130 4.08 -10.84 -21.12
CA ASP A 130 4.94 -11.79 -20.42
C ASP A 130 5.43 -11.31 -19.05
N ARG A 131 4.99 -10.12 -18.62
CA ARG A 131 5.41 -9.48 -17.36
C ARG A 131 4.22 -8.88 -16.64
N LEU A 132 4.23 -8.99 -15.32
CA LEU A 132 3.30 -8.24 -14.47
C LEU A 132 3.61 -6.75 -14.54
N SER A 133 2.57 -5.92 -14.63
CA SER A 133 2.70 -4.48 -14.51
C SER A 133 3.17 -4.09 -13.11
N LEU A 134 3.68 -2.86 -12.96
CA LEU A 134 4.15 -2.34 -11.66
C LEU A 134 3.04 -2.15 -10.62
N ASN A 135 1.77 -2.25 -11.02
CA ASN A 135 0.64 -2.19 -10.11
C ASN A 135 0.51 -3.45 -9.24
N TRP A 136 1.11 -4.57 -9.69
CA TRP A 136 1.03 -5.84 -9.00
C TRP A 136 2.14 -6.04 -7.98
N GLN A 137 1.77 -6.59 -6.84
CA GLN A 137 2.68 -6.93 -5.74
C GLN A 137 2.33 -8.31 -5.18
N TRP A 138 3.34 -9.17 -5.03
CA TRP A 138 3.18 -10.42 -4.31
C TRP A 138 3.14 -10.17 -2.79
N ASN A 139 2.26 -10.87 -2.09
CA ASN A 139 2.19 -10.81 -0.62
C ASN A 139 3.50 -11.31 0.04
N HIS A 140 4.09 -12.35 -0.54
CA HIS A 140 5.41 -12.89 -0.19
C HIS A 140 6.25 -13.04 -1.45
N ASN A 141 7.51 -13.48 -1.29
CA ASN A 141 8.30 -13.88 -2.45
C ASN A 141 7.59 -15.04 -3.17
N PRO A 142 7.25 -14.89 -4.45
CA PRO A 142 6.53 -15.91 -5.19
C PRO A 142 7.41 -17.16 -5.36
N LEU A 143 6.76 -18.30 -5.56
CA LEU A 143 7.40 -19.50 -6.07
C LEU A 143 7.30 -19.46 -7.58
N ASP A 144 8.41 -19.27 -8.28
CA ASP A 144 8.42 -19.00 -9.73
C ASP A 144 7.77 -20.13 -10.55
N ASP A 145 7.87 -21.37 -10.11
CA ASP A 145 7.23 -22.52 -10.75
C ASP A 145 5.71 -22.59 -10.51
N CYS A 146 5.17 -21.72 -9.64
CA CYS A 146 3.77 -21.76 -9.23
C CYS A 146 2.91 -20.65 -9.87
N TRP A 147 3.46 -19.91 -10.82
CA TRP A 147 2.69 -18.94 -11.59
C TRP A 147 3.21 -18.80 -13.03
N SER A 148 2.37 -18.29 -13.94
CA SER A 148 2.77 -18.06 -15.33
C SER A 148 1.81 -17.10 -16.03
N LEU A 149 2.36 -16.21 -16.86
CA LEU A 149 1.62 -15.37 -17.81
C LEU A 149 1.66 -15.93 -19.24
N THR A 150 2.56 -16.88 -19.52
CA THR A 150 2.80 -17.38 -20.88
C THR A 150 2.18 -18.74 -21.15
N GLU A 151 1.88 -19.52 -20.13
CA GLU A 151 1.28 -20.86 -20.29
C GLU A 151 -0.13 -20.80 -20.92
N ARG A 152 -0.89 -19.77 -20.62
CA ARG A 152 -2.18 -19.46 -21.23
C ARG A 152 -2.25 -17.94 -21.43
N PRO A 153 -1.96 -17.42 -22.63
CA PRO A 153 -2.04 -16.00 -22.93
C PRO A 153 -3.41 -15.40 -22.57
N GLY A 154 -3.41 -14.21 -22.00
CA GLY A 154 -4.62 -13.55 -21.48
C GLY A 154 -5.09 -14.06 -20.11
N PHE A 155 -4.25 -14.83 -19.40
CA PHE A 155 -4.54 -15.31 -18.05
C PHE A 155 -3.30 -15.34 -17.18
N LEU A 156 -3.45 -14.93 -15.94
CA LEU A 156 -2.51 -15.30 -14.89
C LEU A 156 -2.82 -16.72 -14.41
N ARG A 157 -1.89 -17.64 -14.60
CA ARG A 157 -1.95 -18.99 -14.04
C ARG A 157 -1.38 -18.98 -12.64
N LEU A 158 -2.15 -19.44 -11.66
CA LEU A 158 -1.67 -19.69 -10.30
C LEU A 158 -1.76 -21.19 -9.99
N ARG A 159 -0.74 -21.71 -9.28
CA ARG A 159 -0.70 -23.09 -8.77
C ARG A 159 -0.40 -23.06 -7.28
N THR A 160 -0.98 -23.98 -6.55
CA THR A 160 -0.67 -24.17 -5.14
C THR A 160 0.71 -24.82 -5.01
N GLY A 161 1.67 -24.06 -4.50
CA GLY A 161 3.03 -24.56 -4.26
C GLY A 161 3.27 -25.00 -2.82
N ARG A 162 2.45 -24.49 -1.89
CA ARG A 162 2.54 -24.80 -0.46
C ARG A 162 1.17 -24.74 0.17
N VAL A 163 0.81 -25.75 0.93
CA VAL A 163 -0.39 -25.75 1.76
C VAL A 163 -0.14 -24.88 2.99
N VAL A 164 -1.05 -23.98 3.27
CA VAL A 164 -1.00 -23.07 4.40
C VAL A 164 -2.37 -22.98 5.08
N ASP A 165 -2.37 -22.65 6.37
CA ASP A 165 -3.58 -22.62 7.18
C ASP A 165 -4.40 -21.33 7.01
N ASN A 166 -3.81 -20.31 6.37
CA ASN A 166 -4.45 -19.00 6.24
C ASN A 166 -3.89 -18.22 5.04
N LEU A 167 -4.69 -17.28 4.56
CA LEU A 167 -4.39 -16.44 3.40
C LEU A 167 -3.14 -15.57 3.62
N PHE A 168 -2.88 -15.11 4.85
CA PHE A 168 -1.75 -14.25 5.17
C PHE A 168 -0.40 -14.90 4.83
N LEU A 169 -0.29 -16.23 4.95
CA LEU A 169 0.90 -17.00 4.64
C LEU A 169 0.94 -17.57 3.21
N ALA A 170 -0.10 -17.35 2.40
CA ALA A 170 -0.18 -17.89 1.04
C ALA A 170 0.77 -17.14 0.09
N PRO A 171 1.83 -17.80 -0.48
CA PRO A 171 2.83 -17.14 -1.32
C PRO A 171 2.31 -16.76 -2.71
N ASN A 172 1.25 -17.40 -3.16
CA ASN A 172 0.59 -17.13 -4.45
C ASN A 172 -0.56 -16.12 -4.34
N THR A 173 -0.46 -15.18 -3.41
CA THR A 173 -1.39 -14.06 -3.26
C THR A 173 -0.82 -12.84 -3.97
N LEU A 174 -1.42 -12.50 -5.12
CA LEU A 174 -1.07 -11.33 -5.93
C LEU A 174 -2.04 -10.20 -5.62
N THR A 175 -1.54 -9.01 -5.36
CA THR A 175 -2.32 -7.88 -4.87
C THR A 175 -2.10 -6.61 -5.67
N GLN A 176 -3.09 -5.73 -5.63
CA GLN A 176 -2.95 -4.31 -5.97
C GLN A 176 -3.37 -3.45 -4.78
N ARG A 177 -2.88 -2.23 -4.72
CA ARG A 177 -3.32 -1.25 -3.72
C ARG A 177 -4.75 -0.81 -4.01
N MET A 178 -5.57 -0.75 -2.96
CA MET A 178 -6.87 -0.08 -3.05
C MET A 178 -6.70 1.43 -3.08
N SER A 179 -7.54 2.13 -3.80
CA SER A 179 -7.60 3.59 -3.84
C SER A 179 -8.87 4.10 -3.16
N GLY A 180 -8.84 5.32 -2.69
CA GLY A 180 -9.98 5.98 -2.04
C GLY A 180 -10.50 7.17 -2.82
N PRO A 181 -11.69 7.72 -2.43
CA PRO A 181 -12.52 7.25 -1.30
C PRO A 181 -13.30 5.97 -1.60
N LYS A 182 -13.44 5.58 -2.87
CA LYS A 182 -14.13 4.36 -3.31
C LYS A 182 -13.32 3.67 -4.37
N CYS A 183 -13.35 2.36 -4.36
CA CYS A 183 -12.78 1.54 -5.42
C CYS A 183 -13.60 0.26 -5.63
N SER A 184 -13.41 -0.36 -6.78
CA SER A 184 -13.98 -1.67 -7.07
C SER A 184 -13.02 -2.47 -7.93
N GLY A 185 -13.12 -3.79 -7.82
CA GLY A 185 -12.41 -4.73 -8.67
C GLY A 185 -13.30 -5.89 -9.07
N VAL A 186 -13.06 -6.42 -10.25
CA VAL A 186 -13.70 -7.64 -10.74
C VAL A 186 -12.61 -8.58 -11.25
N VAL A 187 -12.69 -9.83 -10.84
CA VAL A 187 -11.79 -10.89 -11.30
C VAL A 187 -12.58 -11.97 -11.98
N ALA A 188 -12.21 -12.32 -13.21
CA ALA A 188 -12.69 -13.50 -13.89
C ALA A 188 -11.74 -14.68 -13.56
N MET A 189 -12.27 -15.78 -13.03
CA MET A 189 -11.49 -16.95 -12.66
C MET A 189 -11.99 -18.20 -13.39
N ASP A 190 -11.07 -18.91 -14.04
CA ASP A 190 -11.29 -20.25 -14.52
C ASP A 190 -10.91 -21.25 -13.41
N ILE A 191 -11.92 -21.89 -12.86
CA ILE A 191 -11.82 -22.85 -11.76
C ILE A 191 -12.00 -24.31 -12.21
N SER A 192 -11.95 -24.56 -13.52
CA SER A 192 -12.17 -25.89 -14.11
C SER A 192 -11.16 -26.94 -13.66
N LYS A 193 -9.94 -26.50 -13.28
CA LYS A 193 -8.83 -27.37 -12.89
C LYS A 193 -8.57 -27.44 -11.38
N MET A 194 -9.46 -26.90 -10.56
CA MET A 194 -9.35 -27.00 -9.11
C MET A 194 -9.41 -28.47 -8.68
N LYS A 195 -8.61 -28.79 -7.68
CA LYS A 195 -8.51 -30.10 -7.06
C LYS A 195 -9.01 -30.06 -5.62
N GLU A 196 -9.24 -31.22 -5.04
CA GLU A 196 -9.65 -31.36 -3.64
C GLU A 196 -8.71 -30.61 -2.71
N GLY A 197 -9.27 -29.75 -1.86
CA GLY A 197 -8.57 -28.86 -0.94
C GLY A 197 -8.16 -27.49 -1.51
N ASP A 198 -8.31 -27.27 -2.81
CA ASP A 198 -7.98 -25.96 -3.40
C ASP A 198 -8.99 -24.88 -2.96
N VAL A 199 -8.46 -23.70 -2.66
CA VAL A 199 -9.21 -22.47 -2.41
C VAL A 199 -8.68 -21.40 -3.35
N ALA A 200 -9.53 -20.83 -4.17
CA ALA A 200 -9.18 -19.76 -5.11
C ALA A 200 -10.21 -18.63 -4.99
N GLY A 201 -9.75 -17.38 -4.90
CA GLY A 201 -10.68 -16.29 -4.65
C GLY A 201 -10.13 -14.90 -4.88
N PHE A 202 -10.95 -13.94 -4.49
CA PHE A 202 -10.67 -12.52 -4.50
C PHE A 202 -10.94 -11.95 -3.09
N CYS A 203 -10.07 -11.09 -2.58
CA CYS A 203 -10.19 -10.62 -1.21
C CYS A 203 -9.78 -9.15 -1.05
N ALA A 204 -10.44 -8.47 -0.11
CA ALA A 204 -9.89 -7.28 0.54
C ALA A 204 -8.91 -7.78 1.60
N PHE A 205 -7.61 -7.62 1.34
CA PHE A 205 -6.55 -8.30 2.05
C PHE A 205 -5.84 -7.41 3.07
N ASN A 206 -5.89 -7.84 4.32
CA ASN A 206 -5.11 -7.26 5.43
C ASN A 206 -5.07 -8.29 6.58
N GLY A 207 -4.63 -7.92 7.78
CA GLY A 207 -4.77 -8.75 8.99
C GLY A 207 -6.22 -9.14 9.30
N LEU A 208 -7.18 -8.28 8.95
CA LEU A 208 -8.61 -8.59 8.87
C LEU A 208 -9.03 -8.55 7.39
N SER A 209 -9.37 -9.69 6.82
CA SER A 209 -9.65 -9.83 5.38
C SER A 209 -11.11 -10.22 5.14
N GLY A 210 -11.73 -9.59 4.13
CA GLY A 210 -12.97 -10.08 3.53
C GLY A 210 -12.64 -10.95 2.32
N VAL A 211 -13.07 -12.20 2.32
CA VAL A 211 -12.73 -13.20 1.32
C VAL A 211 -13.96 -13.70 0.60
N LEU A 212 -13.91 -13.69 -0.73
CA LEU A 212 -14.89 -14.33 -1.60
C LEU A 212 -14.14 -15.36 -2.44
N ALA A 213 -14.43 -16.64 -2.24
CA ALA A 213 -13.66 -17.73 -2.84
C ALA A 213 -14.54 -18.84 -3.38
N VAL A 214 -13.95 -19.69 -4.22
CA VAL A 214 -14.45 -21.03 -4.51
C VAL A 214 -13.55 -22.03 -3.80
N VAL A 215 -14.17 -22.96 -3.09
CA VAL A 215 -13.50 -24.05 -2.38
C VAL A 215 -13.87 -25.36 -3.06
N MET A 216 -12.88 -26.24 -3.28
CA MET A 216 -13.09 -27.59 -3.77
C MET A 216 -13.01 -28.57 -2.61
N GLU A 217 -14.16 -29.10 -2.19
CA GLU A 217 -14.27 -29.97 -1.01
C GLU A 217 -15.28 -31.07 -1.22
N ASN A 218 -14.95 -32.31 -0.84
CA ASN A 218 -15.77 -33.50 -1.01
C ASN A 218 -16.23 -33.73 -2.48
N GLY A 219 -15.36 -33.41 -3.43
CA GLY A 219 -15.64 -33.52 -4.85
C GLY A 219 -16.57 -32.46 -5.42
N LYS A 220 -16.87 -31.40 -4.66
CA LYS A 220 -17.75 -30.30 -5.06
C LYS A 220 -17.07 -28.96 -4.96
N LYS A 221 -17.39 -28.09 -5.90
CA LYS A 221 -17.02 -26.68 -5.83
C LYS A 221 -18.12 -25.91 -5.11
N GLN A 222 -17.73 -25.05 -4.19
CA GLN A 222 -18.67 -24.22 -3.41
C GLN A 222 -18.16 -22.78 -3.34
N TRP A 223 -19.08 -21.83 -3.52
CA TRP A 223 -18.84 -20.45 -3.18
C TRP A 223 -18.79 -20.29 -1.67
N VAL A 224 -17.81 -19.58 -1.20
CA VAL A 224 -17.66 -19.26 0.22
C VAL A 224 -17.39 -17.78 0.38
N MET A 225 -18.18 -17.13 1.20
CA MET A 225 -17.93 -15.78 1.69
C MET A 225 -17.53 -15.85 3.16
N SER A 226 -16.39 -15.28 3.50
CA SER A 226 -15.87 -15.33 4.87
C SER A 226 -15.11 -14.07 5.26
N HIS A 227 -15.03 -13.85 6.59
CA HIS A 227 -14.03 -12.98 7.18
C HIS A 227 -12.90 -13.84 7.73
N GLN A 228 -11.67 -13.39 7.53
CA GLN A 228 -10.49 -14.01 8.12
C GLN A 228 -9.72 -12.97 8.93
N SER A 229 -9.43 -13.28 10.18
CA SER A 229 -8.62 -12.46 11.08
C SER A 229 -7.33 -13.20 11.41
N VAL A 230 -6.20 -12.52 11.32
CA VAL A 230 -4.88 -13.06 11.64
C VAL A 230 -4.23 -12.14 12.67
N SER A 231 -3.95 -12.70 13.85
CA SER A 231 -3.21 -12.01 14.90
C SER A 231 -1.74 -12.33 14.83
N LEU A 232 -0.91 -11.32 15.03
CA LEU A 232 0.55 -11.44 15.01
C LEU A 232 1.14 -11.11 16.37
N SER A 233 2.24 -11.77 16.74
CA SER A 233 3.03 -11.40 17.92
C SER A 233 3.69 -10.03 17.72
N ASP A 234 3.85 -9.26 18.80
CA ASP A 234 4.32 -7.87 18.73
C ASP A 234 5.74 -7.72 18.14
N ARG A 235 6.67 -8.54 18.55
CA ARG A 235 8.09 -8.43 18.15
C ARG A 235 8.43 -9.22 16.90
N GLU A 236 8.04 -10.50 16.87
CA GLU A 236 8.50 -11.43 15.83
C GLU A 236 7.55 -11.50 14.63
N LYS A 237 6.38 -10.85 14.75
CA LYS A 237 5.34 -10.86 13.72
C LYS A 237 4.93 -12.27 13.27
N ARG A 238 5.04 -13.24 14.18
CA ARG A 238 4.57 -14.61 13.94
C ARG A 238 3.05 -14.67 14.12
N VAL A 239 2.40 -15.47 13.30
CA VAL A 239 0.96 -15.74 13.45
C VAL A 239 0.71 -16.43 14.79
N THR A 240 -0.12 -15.83 15.62
CA THR A 240 -0.50 -16.32 16.96
C THR A 240 -1.91 -16.85 17.01
N ALA A 241 -2.80 -16.34 16.17
CA ALA A 241 -4.16 -16.83 16.03
C ALA A 241 -4.68 -16.58 14.61
N VAL A 242 -5.54 -17.47 14.16
CA VAL A 242 -6.30 -17.33 12.91
C VAL A 242 -7.76 -17.64 13.25
N GLU A 243 -8.65 -16.72 12.91
CA GLU A 243 -10.08 -16.90 13.03
C GLU A 243 -10.72 -16.78 11.65
N VAL A 244 -11.54 -17.75 11.27
CA VAL A 244 -12.29 -17.73 10.03
C VAL A 244 -13.77 -17.80 10.39
N LEU A 245 -14.51 -16.76 10.00
CA LEU A 245 -15.96 -16.71 10.15
C LEU A 245 -16.59 -16.82 8.76
N GLU A 246 -17.07 -18.01 8.45
CA GLU A 246 -17.86 -18.24 7.23
C GLU A 246 -19.23 -17.56 7.39
N LYS A 247 -19.60 -16.77 6.39
CA LYS A 247 -20.86 -16.03 6.35
C LYS A 247 -21.89 -16.75 5.48
N GLU A 248 -21.44 -17.32 4.38
CA GLU A 248 -22.30 -17.99 3.42
C GLU A 248 -21.52 -19.03 2.64
N ARG A 249 -22.21 -20.14 2.29
CA ARG A 249 -21.67 -21.20 1.45
C ARG A 249 -22.78 -21.74 0.54
N ILE A 250 -22.55 -21.77 -0.79
CA ILE A 250 -23.49 -22.28 -1.77
C ILE A 250 -22.76 -23.10 -2.84
N ASP A 251 -23.42 -24.07 -3.44
CA ASP A 251 -22.85 -24.92 -4.47
C ASP A 251 -22.50 -24.09 -5.74
N CYS A 252 -21.40 -24.43 -6.39
CA CYS A 252 -20.91 -23.80 -7.61
C CYS A 252 -20.76 -24.84 -8.72
N GLU A 253 -21.61 -24.76 -9.75
CA GLU A 253 -21.57 -25.67 -10.91
C GLU A 253 -20.83 -25.06 -12.12
N LYS A 254 -20.28 -23.86 -11.98
CA LYS A 254 -19.62 -23.15 -13.08
C LYS A 254 -18.14 -23.53 -13.17
N GLU A 255 -17.58 -23.38 -14.36
CA GLU A 255 -16.14 -23.52 -14.62
C GLU A 255 -15.43 -22.17 -14.67
N VAL A 256 -16.15 -21.13 -15.07
CA VAL A 256 -15.68 -19.74 -15.06
C VAL A 256 -16.59 -18.91 -14.18
N VAL A 257 -16.01 -18.15 -13.29
CA VAL A 257 -16.71 -17.35 -12.29
C VAL A 257 -16.19 -15.91 -12.28
N TYR A 258 -17.05 -14.99 -11.86
CA TYR A 258 -16.72 -13.57 -11.73
C TYR A 258 -16.93 -13.15 -10.29
N LEU A 259 -15.87 -12.66 -9.65
CA LEU A 259 -15.88 -12.14 -8.30
C LEU A 259 -15.78 -10.62 -8.34
N ARG A 260 -16.69 -9.93 -7.66
CA ARG A 260 -16.65 -8.45 -7.54
C ARG A 260 -16.52 -8.06 -6.08
N MET A 261 -15.70 -7.05 -5.86
CA MET A 261 -15.51 -6.42 -4.55
C MET A 261 -15.60 -4.91 -4.70
N GLU A 262 -16.21 -4.27 -3.74
CA GLU A 262 -16.31 -2.81 -3.64
C GLU A 262 -15.78 -2.37 -2.28
N GLY A 263 -14.95 -1.34 -2.28
CA GLY A 263 -14.44 -0.68 -1.08
C GLY A 263 -14.98 0.74 -0.99
N ASP A 264 -15.50 1.12 0.16
CA ASP A 264 -15.92 2.49 0.49
C ASP A 264 -15.20 2.96 1.75
N PHE A 265 -14.30 3.91 1.60
CA PHE A 265 -13.47 4.49 2.65
C PHE A 265 -13.86 5.95 2.95
N ALA A 266 -15.05 6.41 2.49
CA ALA A 266 -15.47 7.81 2.58
C ALA A 266 -15.59 8.29 4.02
N ASP A 267 -16.01 7.43 4.93
CA ASP A 267 -16.22 7.77 6.34
C ASP A 267 -14.94 7.84 7.18
N LYS A 268 -13.77 7.60 6.59
CA LYS A 268 -12.47 7.57 7.28
C LYS A 268 -12.47 6.69 8.55
N LYS A 269 -13.37 5.73 8.64
CA LYS A 269 -13.44 4.73 9.72
C LYS A 269 -12.60 3.52 9.32
N ASP A 270 -11.88 3.02 10.33
CA ASP A 270 -11.05 1.81 10.21
C ASP A 270 -11.92 0.55 10.03
#